data_65d80a5bcc81da0fee8db310dd2745e5
#
_entry.id   65d80a5bcc81da0fee8db310dd2745e5
#
_cell.length_a   1.000
_cell.length_b   1.000
_cell.length_c   1.000
_cell.angle_alpha   90.00
_cell.angle_beta   90.00
_cell.angle_gamma   90.00
#
_symmetry.space_group_name_H-M   'P 1'
#
loop_
_entity.id
_entity.type
_entity.pdbx_description
1 polymer ?
#
loop_
_entity_poly.entity_id
_entity_poly.type
_entity_poly.pdbx_seq_one_letter_code
_entity_poly.pdbx_strand_id
1 'polypeptide(L)'
;MKDPKLILNLLFFFCLVACGDGTSVSPLLIEAEKYMNERPDSALLLLDSIAHPENLSQEQNALWCLLLTQAQDKNIITPTSDSLINVAMDYFEKTDNMERKAQAYYCQGRVLTDMLLFDKAIISYLKAEEMVLQTTDYNLQARIYNHLGDLYD
;
A
#
# COMPACT_ATOMS: atom_id res chain seq x y z
N MET A 1 39.52 8.03 47.15
CA MET A 1 40.06 7.74 45.80
C MET A 1 39.06 6.85 45.11
N LYS A 2 38.30 7.39 44.13
CA LYS A 2 37.28 6.63 43.38
C LYS A 2 37.97 5.99 42.16
N ASP A 3 37.85 4.68 42.04
CA ASP A 3 38.50 3.90 41.00
C ASP A 3 38.05 4.31 39.61
N PRO A 4 38.90 4.73 38.71
CA PRO A 4 38.57 5.15 37.33
C PRO A 4 38.02 4.00 36.49
N LYS A 5 38.25 2.75 36.89
CA LYS A 5 37.77 1.54 36.21
C LYS A 5 36.24 1.34 36.37
N LEU A 6 35.66 1.86 37.45
CA LEU A 6 34.21 1.74 37.69
C LEU A 6 33.39 2.71 36.83
N ILE A 7 33.98 3.87 36.52
CA ILE A 7 33.35 4.90 35.66
C ILE A 7 33.40 4.48 34.19
N LEU A 8 34.45 3.82 33.78
CA LEU A 8 34.60 3.34 32.39
C LEU A 8 33.62 2.20 32.07
N ASN A 9 33.29 1.35 33.04
CA ASN A 9 32.32 0.26 32.86
C ASN A 9 30.86 0.76 32.86
N LEU A 10 30.57 1.90 33.49
CA LEU A 10 29.22 2.49 33.48
C LEU A 10 28.91 3.22 32.19
N LEU A 11 29.91 3.71 31.48
CA LEU A 11 29.77 4.39 30.17
C LEU A 11 29.57 3.41 29.00
N PHE A 12 29.99 2.16 29.14
CA PHE A 12 29.87 1.14 28.10
C PHE A 12 28.46 0.45 28.09
N PHE A 13 27.68 0.60 29.17
CA PHE A 13 26.34 -0.01 29.27
C PHE A 13 25.22 0.88 28.72
N PHE A 14 25.52 2.12 28.32
CA PHE A 14 24.51 3.07 27.83
C PHE A 14 24.35 3.12 26.31
N CYS A 15 25.13 2.32 25.56
CA CYS A 15 25.09 2.33 24.07
C CYS A 15 24.31 1.15 23.43
N LEU A 16 23.54 0.38 24.20
CA LEU A 16 22.79 -0.77 23.67
C LEU A 16 21.27 -0.60 23.69
N VAL A 17 20.77 0.63 23.73
CA VAL A 17 19.34 0.87 23.61
C VAL A 17 19.09 1.84 22.45
N ALA A 18 19.35 1.40 21.24
CA ALA A 18 18.80 2.03 20.04
C ALA A 18 19.01 1.12 18.83
N CYS A 19 18.27 0.06 18.69
CA CYS A 19 17.91 -0.57 17.44
C CYS A 19 16.71 -1.46 17.74
N GLY A 20 15.58 -0.83 17.98
CA GLY A 20 14.29 -1.44 17.84
C GLY A 20 13.79 -1.11 16.45
N ASP A 21 14.40 -1.70 15.39
CA ASP A 21 13.79 -1.73 14.07
C ASP A 21 12.64 -2.74 14.06
N GLY A 22 11.69 -2.53 14.95
CA GLY A 22 10.35 -3.03 14.76
C GLY A 22 9.68 -2.03 13.81
N THR A 23 9.67 -2.32 12.51
CA THR A 23 8.85 -1.62 11.53
C THR A 23 7.39 -1.88 11.82
N SER A 24 6.87 -1.30 12.92
CA SER A 24 5.44 -1.30 13.16
C SER A 24 4.80 -0.48 12.05
N VAL A 25 3.87 -1.09 11.30
CA VAL A 25 3.07 -0.39 10.30
C VAL A 25 2.45 0.85 10.95
N SER A 26 2.55 1.99 10.28
CA SER A 26 1.96 3.23 10.80
C SER A 26 0.51 3.02 11.23
N PRO A 27 0.11 3.39 12.45
CA PRO A 27 -1.27 3.25 12.91
C PRO A 27 -2.29 3.90 11.98
N LEU A 28 -1.91 5.00 11.30
CA LEU A 28 -2.76 5.69 10.34
C LEU A 28 -3.04 4.82 9.11
N LEU A 29 -2.07 4.04 8.62
CA LEU A 29 -2.27 3.14 7.49
C LEU A 29 -3.22 2.00 7.85
N ILE A 30 -3.07 1.42 9.05
CA ILE A 30 -3.96 0.36 9.55
C ILE A 30 -5.40 0.88 9.67
N GLU A 31 -5.56 2.08 10.21
CA GLU A 31 -6.89 2.67 10.41
C GLU A 31 -7.53 3.07 9.07
N ALA A 32 -6.76 3.64 8.15
CA ALA A 32 -7.24 3.96 6.80
C ALA A 32 -7.70 2.69 6.05
N GLU A 33 -6.95 1.61 6.14
CA GLU A 33 -7.34 0.33 5.53
C GLU A 33 -8.64 -0.21 6.10
N LYS A 34 -8.85 -0.11 7.42
CA LYS A 34 -10.09 -0.52 8.09
C LYS A 34 -11.31 0.27 7.61
N TYR A 35 -11.15 1.57 7.36
CA TYR A 35 -12.25 2.41 6.87
C TYR A 35 -12.48 2.31 5.35
N MET A 36 -11.56 1.71 4.61
CA MET A 36 -11.56 1.74 3.15
C MET A 36 -12.88 1.32 2.51
N ASN A 37 -13.60 0.37 3.07
CA ASN A 37 -14.84 -0.14 2.47
C ASN A 37 -16.08 0.60 2.96
N GLU A 38 -16.14 0.96 4.24
CA GLU A 38 -17.35 1.54 4.85
C GLU A 38 -17.36 3.07 4.84
N ARG A 39 -16.18 3.67 4.93
CA ARG A 39 -15.97 5.11 5.05
C ARG A 39 -14.75 5.57 4.26
N PRO A 40 -14.77 5.46 2.92
CA PRO A 40 -13.63 5.79 2.08
C PRO A 40 -13.21 7.27 2.17
N ASP A 41 -14.13 8.18 2.46
CA ASP A 41 -13.86 9.58 2.78
C ASP A 41 -12.95 9.75 3.99
N SER A 42 -13.23 9.00 5.06
CA SER A 42 -12.41 9.00 6.28
C SER A 42 -11.06 8.33 6.04
N ALA A 43 -11.01 7.26 5.24
CA ALA A 43 -9.75 6.64 4.84
C ALA A 43 -8.86 7.64 4.08
N LEU A 44 -9.44 8.39 3.14
CA LEU A 44 -8.72 9.42 2.38
C LEU A 44 -8.14 10.51 3.31
N LEU A 45 -8.96 11.04 4.23
CA LEU A 45 -8.51 12.05 5.19
C LEU A 45 -7.34 11.57 6.06
N LEU A 46 -7.37 10.29 6.51
CA LEU A 46 -6.27 9.71 7.28
C LEU A 46 -4.99 9.61 6.45
N LEU A 47 -5.09 9.17 5.20
CA LEU A 47 -3.94 9.05 4.29
C LEU A 47 -3.34 10.40 3.94
N ASP A 48 -4.17 11.41 3.70
CA ASP A 48 -3.75 12.80 3.43
C ASP A 48 -3.13 13.48 4.66
N SER A 49 -3.45 13.00 5.89
CA SER A 49 -2.84 13.51 7.12
C SER A 49 -1.39 13.10 7.32
N ILE A 50 -0.89 12.14 6.54
CA ILE A 50 0.52 11.73 6.55
C ILE A 50 1.35 12.79 5.82
N ALA A 51 1.86 13.76 6.56
CA ALA A 51 2.53 14.93 6.01
C ALA A 51 3.83 14.62 5.24
N HIS A 52 4.51 13.54 5.58
CA HIS A 52 5.84 13.17 5.06
C HIS A 52 5.89 11.69 4.68
N PRO A 53 5.15 11.25 3.63
CA PRO A 53 5.13 9.84 3.22
C PRO A 53 6.51 9.35 2.73
N GLU A 54 7.39 10.26 2.29
CA GLU A 54 8.78 9.97 1.92
C GLU A 54 9.65 9.48 3.10
N ASN A 55 9.22 9.74 4.34
CA ASN A 55 9.90 9.27 5.56
C ASN A 55 9.43 7.88 6.02
N LEU A 56 8.41 7.32 5.39
CA LEU A 56 7.96 5.96 5.63
C LEU A 56 8.99 4.95 5.13
N SER A 57 9.01 3.73 5.71
CA SER A 57 9.77 2.64 5.11
C SER A 57 9.27 2.33 3.69
N GLN A 58 10.07 1.65 2.87
CA GLN A 58 9.66 1.29 1.51
C GLN A 58 8.34 0.53 1.47
N GLU A 59 8.14 -0.41 2.41
CA GLU A 59 6.89 -1.15 2.55
C GLU A 59 5.72 -0.25 2.91
N GLN A 60 5.90 0.61 3.90
CA GLN A 60 4.85 1.52 4.34
C GLN A 60 4.50 2.56 3.28
N ASN A 61 5.50 3.05 2.54
CA ASN A 61 5.28 3.98 1.42
C ASN A 61 4.50 3.29 0.30
N ALA A 62 4.88 2.06 -0.07
CA ALA A 62 4.14 1.29 -1.06
C ALA A 62 2.69 1.01 -0.63
N LEU A 63 2.49 0.67 0.66
CA LEU A 63 1.16 0.49 1.22
C LEU A 63 0.36 1.80 1.22
N TRP A 64 0.98 2.92 1.59
CA TRP A 64 0.35 4.23 1.52
C TRP A 64 -0.08 4.58 0.10
N CYS A 65 0.78 4.38 -0.91
CA CYS A 65 0.45 4.60 -2.32
C CYS A 65 -0.73 3.73 -2.78
N LEU A 66 -0.75 2.45 -2.39
CA LEU A 66 -1.84 1.54 -2.71
C LEU A 66 -3.16 1.99 -2.08
N LEU A 67 -3.15 2.25 -0.77
CA LEU A 67 -4.35 2.68 -0.04
C LEU A 67 -4.85 4.04 -0.51
N LEU A 68 -3.97 4.99 -0.81
CA LEU A 68 -4.35 6.29 -1.33
C LEU A 68 -5.01 6.17 -2.71
N THR A 69 -4.46 5.33 -3.60
CA THR A 69 -5.09 5.05 -4.90
C THR A 69 -6.48 4.44 -4.72
N GLN A 70 -6.65 3.49 -3.80
CA GLN A 70 -7.96 2.90 -3.50
C GLN A 70 -8.95 3.93 -2.93
N ALA A 71 -8.50 4.77 -2.02
CA ALA A 71 -9.33 5.81 -1.42
C ALA A 71 -9.76 6.84 -2.45
N GLN A 72 -8.87 7.25 -3.36
CA GLN A 72 -9.20 8.16 -4.47
C GLN A 72 -10.23 7.54 -5.42
N ASP A 73 -10.05 6.29 -5.84
CA ASP A 73 -11.00 5.58 -6.70
C ASP A 73 -12.41 5.52 -6.05
N LYS A 74 -12.48 5.16 -4.76
CA LYS A 74 -13.76 5.07 -4.03
C LYS A 74 -14.43 6.43 -3.78
N ASN A 75 -13.67 7.51 -3.76
CA ASN A 75 -14.16 8.89 -3.66
C ASN A 75 -14.36 9.55 -5.03
N ILE A 76 -14.28 8.80 -6.13
CA ILE A 76 -14.51 9.27 -7.51
C ILE A 76 -13.54 10.40 -7.87
N ILE A 77 -12.30 10.31 -7.41
CA ILE A 77 -11.23 11.25 -7.75
C ILE A 77 -10.48 10.68 -8.97
N THR A 78 -10.64 11.33 -10.11
CA THR A 78 -10.00 10.90 -11.36
C THR A 78 -8.48 11.12 -11.29
N PRO A 79 -7.67 10.07 -11.50
CA PRO A 79 -6.21 10.20 -11.49
C PRO A 79 -5.72 10.95 -12.72
N THR A 80 -4.67 11.76 -12.56
CA THR A 80 -4.00 12.46 -13.67
C THR A 80 -2.80 11.68 -14.20
N SER A 81 -2.33 10.67 -13.48
CA SER A 81 -1.22 9.78 -13.86
C SER A 81 -1.28 8.48 -13.06
N ASP A 82 -0.52 7.49 -13.51
CA ASP A 82 -0.33 6.19 -12.83
C ASP A 82 0.88 6.18 -11.88
N SER A 83 1.55 7.32 -11.67
CA SER A 83 2.79 7.40 -10.89
C SER A 83 2.63 6.91 -9.46
N LEU A 84 1.50 7.20 -8.81
CA LEU A 84 1.24 6.80 -7.43
C LEU A 84 1.13 5.27 -7.30
N ILE A 85 0.31 4.64 -8.13
CA ILE A 85 0.14 3.18 -8.08
C ILE A 85 1.40 2.43 -8.53
N ASN A 86 2.20 3.00 -9.41
CA ASN A 86 3.46 2.39 -9.86
C ASN A 86 4.46 2.22 -8.71
N VAL A 87 4.48 3.11 -7.70
CA VAL A 87 5.30 2.92 -6.49
C VAL A 87 4.87 1.66 -5.72
N ALA A 88 3.58 1.43 -5.57
CA ALA A 88 3.05 0.22 -4.94
C ALA A 88 3.39 -1.03 -5.77
N MET A 89 3.21 -0.96 -7.09
CA MET A 89 3.53 -2.05 -8.02
C MET A 89 5.00 -2.46 -7.92
N ASP A 90 5.93 -1.50 -8.01
CA ASP A 90 7.38 -1.72 -7.97
C ASP A 90 7.84 -2.44 -6.69
N TYR A 91 7.13 -2.21 -5.59
CA TYR A 91 7.42 -2.87 -4.33
C TYR A 91 6.76 -4.25 -4.23
N PHE A 92 5.43 -4.34 -4.42
CA PHE A 92 4.69 -5.58 -4.17
C PHE A 92 5.00 -6.67 -5.18
N GLU A 93 5.37 -6.35 -6.42
CA GLU A 93 5.81 -7.36 -7.40
C GLU A 93 6.98 -8.22 -6.91
N LYS A 94 7.85 -7.66 -6.06
CA LYS A 94 9.05 -8.32 -5.52
C LYS A 94 8.79 -9.13 -4.24
N THR A 95 7.56 -9.09 -3.73
CA THR A 95 7.16 -9.81 -2.50
C THR A 95 6.42 -11.10 -2.82
N ASP A 96 6.20 -11.96 -1.84
CA ASP A 96 5.35 -13.14 -1.98
C ASP A 96 3.90 -12.89 -1.50
N ASN A 97 3.52 -11.63 -1.27
CA ASN A 97 2.20 -11.26 -0.79
C ASN A 97 1.21 -11.17 -1.95
N MET A 98 0.55 -12.29 -2.28
CA MET A 98 -0.39 -12.39 -3.41
C MET A 98 -1.61 -11.49 -3.25
N GLU A 99 -2.05 -11.26 -2.00
CA GLU A 99 -3.18 -10.37 -1.73
C GLU A 99 -2.84 -8.91 -2.09
N ARG A 100 -1.68 -8.42 -1.68
CA ARG A 100 -1.22 -7.06 -2.03
C ARG A 100 -0.92 -6.92 -3.52
N LYS A 101 -0.35 -7.95 -4.15
CA LYS A 101 -0.17 -7.95 -5.61
C LYS A 101 -1.50 -7.83 -6.34
N ALA A 102 -2.49 -8.66 -5.98
CA ALA A 102 -3.81 -8.62 -6.58
C ALA A 102 -4.46 -7.23 -6.43
N GLN A 103 -4.39 -6.65 -5.22
CA GLN A 103 -4.90 -5.32 -4.96
C GLN A 103 -4.20 -4.24 -5.79
N ALA A 104 -2.86 -4.29 -5.90
CA ALA A 104 -2.07 -3.32 -6.64
C ALA A 104 -2.37 -3.40 -8.16
N TYR A 105 -2.42 -4.60 -8.75
CA TYR A 105 -2.81 -4.77 -10.14
C TYR A 105 -4.24 -4.35 -10.43
N TYR A 106 -5.18 -4.65 -9.52
CA TYR A 106 -6.56 -4.18 -9.64
C TYR A 106 -6.63 -2.65 -9.64
N CYS A 107 -5.95 -1.99 -8.70
CA CYS A 107 -5.90 -0.52 -8.64
C CYS A 107 -5.23 0.09 -9.88
N GLN A 108 -4.18 -0.55 -10.40
CA GLN A 108 -3.55 -0.12 -11.65
C GLN A 108 -4.55 -0.21 -12.82
N GLY A 109 -5.31 -1.31 -12.90
CA GLY A 109 -6.38 -1.46 -13.89
C GLY A 109 -7.42 -0.33 -13.78
N ARG A 110 -7.85 0.03 -12.56
CA ARG A 110 -8.77 1.15 -12.31
C ARG A 110 -8.21 2.48 -12.82
N VAL A 111 -6.99 2.81 -12.40
CA VAL A 111 -6.30 4.04 -12.83
C VAL A 111 -6.19 4.11 -14.37
N LEU A 112 -5.78 3.02 -15.00
CA LEU A 112 -5.62 2.96 -16.46
C LEU A 112 -6.97 3.07 -17.19
N THR A 113 -8.04 2.51 -16.63
CA THR A 113 -9.41 2.67 -17.16
C THR A 113 -9.84 4.12 -17.12
N ASP A 114 -9.64 4.82 -16.00
CA ASP A 114 -9.98 6.24 -15.86
C ASP A 114 -9.13 7.14 -16.77
N MET A 115 -7.90 6.71 -17.10
CA MET A 115 -7.04 7.35 -18.10
C MET A 115 -7.38 6.96 -19.54
N LEU A 116 -8.41 6.16 -19.78
CA LEU A 116 -8.85 5.65 -21.09
C LEU A 116 -7.79 4.77 -21.80
N LEU A 117 -6.90 4.14 -21.05
CA LEU A 117 -5.85 3.24 -21.53
C LEU A 117 -6.32 1.78 -21.43
N PHE A 118 -7.43 1.45 -22.11
CA PHE A 118 -8.18 0.21 -21.93
C PHE A 118 -7.35 -1.06 -22.17
N ASP A 119 -6.51 -1.09 -23.21
CA ASP A 119 -5.65 -2.26 -23.49
C ASP A 119 -4.71 -2.57 -22.32
N LYS A 120 -4.15 -1.52 -21.70
CA LYS A 120 -3.28 -1.67 -20.54
C LYS A 120 -4.08 -2.05 -19.29
N ALA A 121 -5.29 -1.49 -19.13
CA ALA A 121 -6.17 -1.82 -18.02
C ALA A 121 -6.53 -3.31 -18.03
N ILE A 122 -6.89 -3.87 -19.18
CA ILE A 122 -7.19 -5.30 -19.34
C ILE A 122 -5.99 -6.15 -18.88
N ILE A 123 -4.78 -5.82 -19.31
CA ILE A 123 -3.56 -6.54 -18.89
C ILE A 123 -3.39 -6.51 -17.37
N SER A 124 -3.63 -5.36 -16.74
CA SER A 124 -3.52 -5.22 -15.30
C SER A 124 -4.59 -6.04 -14.57
N TYR A 125 -5.84 -6.04 -15.05
CA TYR A 125 -6.90 -6.86 -14.45
C TYR A 125 -6.66 -8.36 -14.62
N LEU A 126 -6.12 -8.82 -15.75
CA LEU A 126 -5.76 -10.24 -15.95
C LEU A 126 -4.65 -10.68 -14.99
N LYS A 127 -3.67 -9.82 -14.72
CA LYS A 127 -2.66 -10.09 -13.68
C LYS A 127 -3.26 -10.09 -12.28
N ALA A 128 -4.19 -9.17 -12.00
CA ALA A 128 -4.91 -9.16 -10.72
C ALA A 128 -5.71 -10.46 -10.53
N GLU A 129 -6.35 -10.98 -11.59
CA GLU A 129 -7.06 -12.26 -11.58
C GLU A 129 -6.12 -13.42 -11.24
N GLU A 130 -4.96 -13.52 -11.90
CA GLU A 130 -3.96 -14.56 -11.63
C GLU A 130 -3.53 -14.56 -10.16
N MET A 131 -3.33 -13.38 -9.56
CA MET A 131 -2.90 -13.26 -8.16
C MET A 131 -4.05 -13.53 -7.19
N VAL A 132 -5.26 -13.00 -7.44
CA VAL A 132 -6.40 -13.17 -6.53
C VAL A 132 -6.88 -14.60 -6.42
N LEU A 133 -6.72 -15.40 -7.47
CA LEU A 133 -7.04 -16.83 -7.45
C LEU A 133 -6.18 -17.64 -6.46
N GLN A 134 -5.06 -17.08 -5.99
CA GLN A 134 -4.20 -17.65 -4.96
C GLN A 134 -4.55 -17.17 -3.55
N THR A 135 -5.65 -16.42 -3.40
CA THR A 135 -6.14 -15.84 -2.14
C THR A 135 -7.57 -16.28 -1.84
N THR A 136 -8.11 -15.83 -0.72
CA THR A 136 -9.53 -16.02 -0.36
C THR A 136 -10.35 -14.73 -0.48
N ASP A 137 -9.84 -13.70 -1.18
CA ASP A 137 -10.57 -12.44 -1.39
C ASP A 137 -11.54 -12.55 -2.56
N TYR A 138 -12.66 -13.23 -2.32
CA TYR A 138 -13.74 -13.37 -3.30
C TYR A 138 -14.39 -12.03 -3.70
N ASN A 139 -14.32 -11.01 -2.84
CA ASN A 139 -14.85 -9.69 -3.14
C ASN A 139 -13.98 -8.97 -4.17
N LEU A 140 -12.67 -9.06 -4.05
CA LEU A 140 -11.76 -8.52 -5.05
C LEU A 140 -11.88 -9.28 -6.36
N GLN A 141 -11.98 -10.62 -6.30
CA GLN A 141 -12.18 -11.46 -7.48
C GLN A 141 -13.44 -11.06 -8.26
N ALA A 142 -14.57 -10.87 -7.59
CA ALA A 142 -15.81 -10.44 -8.23
C ALA A 142 -15.67 -9.05 -8.89
N ARG A 143 -14.99 -8.11 -8.23
CA ARG A 143 -14.74 -6.77 -8.81
C ARG A 143 -13.87 -6.84 -10.06
N ILE A 144 -12.83 -7.68 -10.05
CA ILE A 144 -11.96 -7.87 -11.23
C ILE A 144 -12.77 -8.38 -12.42
N TYR A 145 -13.61 -9.41 -12.20
CA TYR A 145 -14.45 -9.95 -13.28
C TYR A 145 -15.46 -8.94 -13.83
N ASN A 146 -16.07 -8.14 -12.95
CA ASN A 146 -16.99 -7.10 -13.38
C ASN A 146 -16.29 -6.08 -14.31
N HIS A 147 -15.10 -5.58 -13.91
CA HIS A 147 -14.37 -4.61 -14.75
C HIS A 147 -13.80 -5.21 -16.03
N LEU A 148 -13.41 -6.48 -16.02
CA LEU A 148 -13.04 -7.17 -17.27
C LEU A 148 -14.25 -7.29 -18.19
N GLY A 149 -15.44 -7.65 -17.66
CA GLY A 149 -16.67 -7.69 -18.44
C GLY A 149 -17.00 -6.34 -19.06
N ASP A 150 -16.97 -5.26 -18.28
CA ASP A 150 -17.24 -3.89 -18.75
C ASP A 150 -16.28 -3.43 -19.86
N LEU A 151 -15.08 -3.98 -19.96
CA LEU A 151 -14.07 -3.60 -20.96
C LEU A 151 -14.15 -4.45 -22.24
N TYR A 152 -14.84 -5.60 -22.19
CA TYR A 152 -15.03 -6.47 -23.37
C TYR A 152 -16.35 -6.25 -24.11
N ASP A 153 -17.30 -5.49 -23.48
CA ASP A 153 -18.59 -5.10 -24.08
C ASP A 153 -18.45 -3.82 -24.91
#